data_9cf699870963429dcd8068079df5c90b
#
_entry.id   9cf699870963429dcd8068079df5c90b
#
_cell.length_a   1.000
_cell.length_b   1.000
_cell.length_c   1.000
_cell.angle_alpha   90.00
_cell.angle_beta   90.00
_cell.angle_gamma   90.00
#
_symmetry.space_group_name_H-M   'P 1'
#
loop_
_entity.id
_entity.type
_entity.pdbx_description
1 polymer ?
#
loop_
_entity_poly.entity_id
_entity_poly.type
_entity_poly.pdbx_seq_one_letter_code
_entity_poly.pdbx_strand_id
1 'polypeptide(L)'
;MDVSASDEPAAGNTTARPIQDEETLWRLFIGPNADYYLNVFKKFSSNGQPRFALSWNWPAFLYISFLWFLYRKMYLHAFVYAVGPMVSTYLTGDVSAGIVWSVMAGATANYLYYWHCWEHIGEMKRSNRMDPAAQETALKESGGVQPYVIWVGVVFYLIFLATLVKMVQEGPPDVDQPLGRPAKQAAMQPQA
;
A
#
# COMPACT_ATOMS: atom_id res chain seq x y z
N MET A 1 66.93 -2.54 37.28
CA MET A 1 65.67 -2.38 38.03
C MET A 1 64.62 -1.97 37.06
N ASP A 2 63.80 -2.96 36.77
CA ASP A 2 62.72 -2.90 35.79
C ASP A 2 61.65 -1.91 36.23
N VAL A 3 61.21 -1.14 35.27
CA VAL A 3 59.94 -0.42 35.38
C VAL A 3 59.02 -0.98 34.31
N SER A 4 58.10 -1.76 34.80
CA SER A 4 56.97 -2.37 34.12
C SER A 4 56.15 -1.34 33.32
N ALA A 5 56.10 -1.52 32.02
CA ALA A 5 55.14 -0.86 31.18
C ALA A 5 53.78 -1.54 31.39
N SER A 6 52.83 -0.75 31.91
CA SER A 6 51.44 -1.15 32.01
C SER A 6 50.80 -1.11 30.62
N ASP A 7 50.48 -2.28 30.12
CA ASP A 7 49.60 -2.47 28.96
C ASP A 7 48.20 -1.97 29.30
N GLU A 8 47.88 -0.80 28.76
CA GLU A 8 46.53 -0.29 28.71
C GLU A 8 45.79 -0.97 27.54
N PRO A 9 44.70 -1.72 27.76
CA PRO A 9 43.96 -2.31 26.67
C PRO A 9 43.33 -1.18 25.83
N ALA A 10 43.77 -1.09 24.58
CA ALA A 10 43.17 -0.22 23.59
C ALA A 10 41.65 -0.44 23.55
N ALA A 11 40.93 0.56 24.01
CA ALA A 11 39.48 0.66 23.88
C ALA A 11 39.14 0.51 22.39
N GLY A 12 38.56 -0.63 22.06
CA GLY A 12 38.12 -0.93 20.72
C GLY A 12 37.17 0.15 20.24
N ASN A 13 37.69 0.97 19.36
CA ASN A 13 36.93 1.97 18.62
C ASN A 13 35.95 1.23 17.72
N THR A 14 34.79 0.86 18.27
CA THR A 14 33.64 0.38 17.49
C THR A 14 33.09 1.59 16.77
N THR A 15 33.81 2.01 15.74
CA THR A 15 33.27 2.92 14.73
C THR A 15 32.11 2.16 14.09
N ALA A 16 30.89 2.48 14.53
CA ALA A 16 29.68 2.08 13.86
C ALA A 16 29.86 2.42 12.39
N ARG A 17 30.01 1.39 11.54
CA ARG A 17 30.12 1.58 10.10
C ARG A 17 28.83 2.25 9.68
N PRO A 18 28.89 3.38 8.99
CA PRO A 18 27.67 3.97 8.43
C PRO A 18 27.01 2.92 7.56
N ILE A 19 25.70 2.79 7.65
CA ILE A 19 24.89 1.93 6.78
C ILE A 19 25.03 2.53 5.37
N GLN A 20 25.95 2.01 4.56
CA GLN A 20 26.41 2.70 3.34
C GLN A 20 26.12 1.95 2.07
N ASP A 21 25.55 0.77 2.18
CA ASP A 21 25.07 0.10 0.99
C ASP A 21 23.64 0.59 0.72
N GLU A 22 23.47 1.27 -0.39
CA GLU A 22 22.17 1.79 -0.84
C GLU A 22 21.12 0.67 -0.90
N GLU A 23 21.51 -0.51 -1.32
CA GLU A 23 20.64 -1.69 -1.36
C GLU A 23 20.14 -2.07 0.03
N THR A 24 20.97 -1.96 1.06
CA THR A 24 20.56 -2.24 2.44
C THR A 24 19.47 -1.28 2.91
N LEU A 25 19.56 0.02 2.60
CA LEU A 25 18.50 0.98 2.94
C LEU A 25 17.17 0.64 2.25
N TRP A 26 17.24 0.27 0.97
CA TRP A 26 16.04 -0.18 0.24
C TRP A 26 15.43 -1.43 0.86
N ARG A 27 16.25 -2.42 1.23
CA ARG A 27 15.81 -3.66 1.89
C ARG A 27 15.14 -3.39 3.23
N LEU A 28 15.70 -2.51 4.04
CA LEU A 28 15.16 -2.11 5.33
C LEU A 28 13.79 -1.42 5.18
N PHE A 29 13.67 -0.50 4.20
CA PHE A 29 12.44 0.22 3.95
C PHE A 29 11.34 -0.67 3.36
N ILE A 30 11.65 -1.50 2.37
CA ILE A 30 10.67 -2.38 1.71
C ILE A 30 10.17 -3.46 2.67
N GLY A 31 11.07 -4.01 3.52
CA GLY A 31 10.75 -5.11 4.42
C GLY A 31 10.45 -6.42 3.67
N PRO A 32 9.34 -7.09 3.98
CA PRO A 32 8.99 -8.35 3.34
C PRO A 32 8.93 -8.26 1.82
N ASN A 33 9.48 -9.26 1.11
CA ASN A 33 9.59 -9.33 -0.35
C ASN A 33 10.52 -8.27 -0.99
N ALA A 34 11.54 -7.79 -0.26
CA ALA A 34 12.49 -6.82 -0.77
C ALA A 34 13.16 -7.27 -2.08
N ASP A 35 13.57 -8.54 -2.19
CA ASP A 35 14.21 -9.09 -3.40
C ASP A 35 13.31 -8.98 -4.65
N TYR A 36 12.03 -9.28 -4.49
CA TYR A 36 11.05 -9.14 -5.58
C TYR A 36 10.96 -7.69 -6.03
N TYR A 37 10.78 -6.75 -5.08
CA TYR A 37 10.62 -5.34 -5.43
C TYR A 37 11.90 -4.72 -5.98
N LEU A 38 13.07 -5.04 -5.43
CA LEU A 38 14.34 -4.58 -5.97
C LEU A 38 14.53 -5.02 -7.42
N ASN A 39 14.14 -6.24 -7.74
CA ASN A 39 14.20 -6.73 -9.11
C ASN A 39 13.21 -6.00 -10.05
N VAL A 40 11.99 -5.73 -9.59
CA VAL A 40 11.00 -4.94 -10.34
C VAL A 40 11.48 -3.49 -10.52
N PHE A 41 12.09 -2.91 -9.50
CA PHE A 41 12.54 -1.52 -9.46
C PHE A 41 13.69 -1.21 -10.42
N LYS A 42 14.48 -2.23 -10.82
CA LYS A 42 15.48 -2.08 -11.88
C LYS A 42 14.89 -1.54 -13.19
N LYS A 43 13.59 -1.77 -13.44
CA LYS A 43 12.89 -1.24 -14.62
C LYS A 43 12.65 0.28 -14.54
N PHE A 44 12.60 0.81 -13.33
CA PHE A 44 12.26 2.22 -13.06
C PHE A 44 13.47 3.09 -12.78
N SER A 45 14.66 2.49 -12.63
CA SER A 45 15.90 3.20 -12.40
C SER A 45 16.74 3.19 -13.68
N SER A 46 17.04 4.38 -14.20
CA SER A 46 17.99 4.55 -15.29
C SER A 46 19.06 5.54 -14.83
N ASN A 47 20.31 5.09 -14.69
CA ASN A 47 21.43 5.92 -14.22
C ASN A 47 21.17 6.61 -12.85
N GLY A 48 20.49 5.91 -11.94
CA GLY A 48 20.15 6.44 -10.62
C GLY A 48 19.00 7.47 -10.60
N GLN A 49 18.36 7.71 -11.73
CA GLN A 49 17.20 8.60 -11.82
C GLN A 49 15.91 7.81 -12.04
N PRO A 50 14.80 8.20 -11.37
CA PRO A 50 13.51 7.60 -11.60
C PRO A 50 13.04 7.78 -13.04
N ARG A 51 12.65 6.66 -13.66
CA ARG A 51 12.07 6.65 -15.01
C ARG A 51 10.73 5.94 -14.98
N PHE A 52 9.71 6.55 -15.57
CA PHE A 52 8.41 5.91 -15.69
C PHE A 52 8.48 4.67 -16.59
N ALA A 53 7.97 3.56 -16.07
CA ALA A 53 7.71 2.35 -16.83
C ALA A 53 6.47 1.64 -16.27
N LEU A 54 5.76 0.90 -17.10
CA LEU A 54 4.64 0.09 -16.64
C LEU A 54 5.13 -1.26 -16.13
N SER A 55 4.57 -1.69 -15.01
CA SER A 55 4.83 -3.01 -14.44
C SER A 55 3.59 -3.51 -13.73
N TRP A 56 3.10 -4.67 -14.15
CA TRP A 56 1.86 -5.21 -13.62
C TRP A 56 1.99 -5.69 -12.18
N ASN A 57 1.04 -5.29 -11.34
CA ASN A 57 0.92 -5.68 -9.93
C ASN A 57 -0.42 -6.37 -9.70
N TRP A 58 -0.43 -7.72 -9.68
CA TRP A 58 -1.63 -8.49 -9.48
C TRP A 58 -2.34 -8.21 -8.15
N PRO A 59 -1.65 -8.12 -7.01
CA PRO A 59 -2.28 -7.72 -5.75
C PRO A 59 -3.00 -6.37 -5.82
N ALA A 60 -2.41 -5.34 -6.42
CA ALA A 60 -3.04 -4.04 -6.53
C ALA A 60 -4.25 -4.04 -7.49
N PHE A 61 -4.25 -4.93 -8.48
CA PHE A 61 -5.38 -5.11 -9.39
C PHE A 61 -6.54 -5.87 -8.75
N LEU A 62 -6.25 -7.03 -8.10
CA LEU A 62 -7.27 -7.98 -7.63
C LEU A 62 -7.81 -7.70 -6.23
N TYR A 63 -6.96 -7.19 -5.31
CA TYR A 63 -7.28 -7.06 -3.88
C TYR A 63 -7.81 -5.67 -3.51
N ILE A 64 -8.82 -5.16 -4.18
CA ILE A 64 -9.35 -3.82 -3.92
C ILE A 64 -8.20 -2.81 -3.80
N SER A 65 -7.86 -2.13 -4.85
CA SER A 65 -6.61 -1.37 -5.07
C SER A 65 -6.13 -0.57 -3.86
N PHE A 66 -7.05 0.11 -3.13
CA PHE A 66 -6.67 0.94 -1.99
C PHE A 66 -6.10 0.14 -0.81
N LEU A 67 -6.51 -1.14 -0.61
CA LEU A 67 -5.97 -1.99 0.46
C LEU A 67 -4.50 -2.32 0.21
N TRP A 68 -4.11 -2.52 -1.03
CA TRP A 68 -2.70 -2.75 -1.35
C TRP A 68 -1.84 -1.53 -1.01
N PHE A 69 -2.30 -0.31 -1.36
CA PHE A 69 -1.60 0.92 -1.00
C PHE A 69 -1.57 1.14 0.51
N LEU A 70 -2.68 0.86 1.21
CA LEU A 70 -2.76 0.94 2.67
C LEU A 70 -1.81 -0.08 3.33
N TYR A 71 -1.74 -1.29 2.80
CA TYR A 71 -0.81 -2.33 3.26
C TYR A 71 0.64 -1.88 3.16
N ARG A 72 0.99 -1.09 2.14
CA ARG A 72 2.32 -0.52 1.91
C ARG A 72 2.53 0.86 2.56
N LYS A 73 1.64 1.29 3.45
CA LYS A 73 1.68 2.58 4.17
C LYS A 73 1.61 3.82 3.25
N MET A 74 1.16 3.65 2.02
CA MET A 74 0.98 4.71 1.03
C MET A 74 -0.40 5.37 1.22
N TYR A 75 -0.60 6.06 2.34
CA TYR A 75 -1.92 6.55 2.76
C TYR A 75 -2.61 7.47 1.76
N LEU A 76 -1.86 8.39 1.14
CA LEU A 76 -2.41 9.28 0.12
C LEU A 76 -2.94 8.49 -1.09
N HIS A 77 -2.16 7.55 -1.59
CA HIS A 77 -2.57 6.71 -2.71
C HIS A 77 -3.74 5.79 -2.31
N ALA A 78 -3.72 5.24 -1.09
CA ALA A 78 -4.85 4.47 -0.58
C ALA A 78 -6.13 5.30 -0.57
N PHE A 79 -6.08 6.55 -0.11
CA PHE A 79 -7.23 7.47 -0.13
C PHE A 79 -7.72 7.76 -1.56
N VAL A 80 -6.81 8.08 -2.48
CA VAL A 80 -7.15 8.37 -3.89
C VAL A 80 -7.83 7.16 -4.54
N TYR A 81 -7.28 5.95 -4.33
CA TYR A 81 -7.84 4.72 -4.90
C TYR A 81 -9.09 4.19 -4.17
N ALA A 82 -9.38 4.68 -2.97
CA ALA A 82 -10.65 4.43 -2.28
C ALA A 82 -11.76 5.36 -2.77
N VAL A 83 -11.47 6.65 -2.86
CA VAL A 83 -12.47 7.69 -3.18
C VAL A 83 -12.65 7.86 -4.69
N GLY A 84 -11.58 7.74 -5.46
CA GLY A 84 -11.59 7.97 -6.91
C GLY A 84 -12.64 7.16 -7.67
N PRO A 85 -12.75 5.84 -7.50
CA PRO A 85 -13.79 5.03 -8.14
C PRO A 85 -15.21 5.48 -7.77
N MET A 86 -15.42 5.84 -6.49
CA MET A 86 -16.74 6.28 -6.00
C MET A 86 -17.16 7.62 -6.64
N VAL A 87 -16.23 8.58 -6.68
CA VAL A 87 -16.48 9.89 -7.33
C VAL A 87 -16.70 9.71 -8.84
N SER A 88 -15.89 8.87 -9.48
CA SER A 88 -16.03 8.59 -10.92
C SER A 88 -17.39 7.97 -11.22
N THR A 89 -17.82 6.97 -10.47
CA THR A 89 -19.14 6.36 -10.62
C THR A 89 -20.27 7.37 -10.38
N TYR A 90 -20.14 8.21 -9.36
CA TYR A 90 -21.13 9.26 -9.07
C TYR A 90 -21.26 10.26 -10.23
N LEU A 91 -20.15 10.70 -10.82
CA LEU A 91 -20.14 11.69 -11.90
C LEU A 91 -20.61 11.13 -13.25
N THR A 92 -20.27 9.86 -13.53
CA THR A 92 -20.57 9.24 -14.84
C THR A 92 -21.85 8.41 -14.84
N GLY A 93 -22.33 8.00 -13.66
CA GLY A 93 -23.41 7.03 -13.51
C GLY A 93 -23.01 5.60 -13.89
N ASP A 94 -21.70 5.37 -14.17
CA ASP A 94 -21.19 4.11 -14.69
C ASP A 94 -20.34 3.37 -13.64
N VAL A 95 -20.81 2.22 -13.21
CA VAL A 95 -20.10 1.35 -12.23
C VAL A 95 -18.82 0.73 -12.81
N SER A 96 -18.65 0.71 -14.14
CA SER A 96 -17.45 0.21 -14.79
C SER A 96 -16.20 1.05 -14.47
N ALA A 97 -16.38 2.29 -13.98
CA ALA A 97 -15.29 3.13 -13.51
C ALA A 97 -14.38 2.41 -12.51
N GLY A 98 -14.93 1.56 -11.63
CA GLY A 98 -14.17 0.76 -10.67
C GLY A 98 -13.16 -0.19 -11.35
N ILE A 99 -13.53 -0.77 -12.49
CA ILE A 99 -12.64 -1.65 -13.27
C ILE A 99 -11.46 -0.84 -13.83
N VAL A 100 -11.74 0.34 -14.39
CA VAL A 100 -10.69 1.24 -14.90
C VAL A 100 -9.69 1.60 -13.80
N TRP A 101 -10.17 1.97 -12.62
CA TRP A 101 -9.32 2.26 -11.48
C TRP A 101 -8.48 1.06 -11.03
N SER A 102 -9.05 -0.15 -11.06
CA SER A 102 -8.31 -1.39 -10.74
C SER A 102 -7.21 -1.67 -11.76
N VAL A 103 -7.50 -1.51 -13.06
CA VAL A 103 -6.49 -1.65 -14.13
C VAL A 103 -5.38 -0.61 -13.97
N MET A 104 -5.72 0.64 -13.67
CA MET A 104 -4.74 1.69 -13.39
C MET A 104 -3.85 1.33 -12.19
N ALA A 105 -4.45 0.85 -11.09
CA ALA A 105 -3.68 0.39 -9.95
C ALA A 105 -2.73 -0.75 -10.34
N GLY A 106 -3.23 -1.78 -11.02
CA GLY A 106 -2.42 -2.91 -11.48
C GLY A 106 -1.22 -2.49 -12.33
N ALA A 107 -1.41 -1.51 -13.21
CA ALA A 107 -0.37 -1.05 -14.13
C ALA A 107 0.66 -0.11 -13.47
N THR A 108 0.25 0.70 -12.48
CA THR A 108 1.07 1.80 -11.95
C THR A 108 1.57 1.57 -10.53
N ALA A 109 0.96 0.66 -9.75
CA ALA A 109 1.27 0.50 -8.33
C ALA A 109 2.75 0.24 -8.03
N ASN A 110 3.44 -0.58 -8.84
CA ASN A 110 4.86 -0.84 -8.64
C ASN A 110 5.71 0.41 -8.85
N TYR A 111 5.37 1.26 -9.83
CA TYR A 111 6.07 2.51 -10.08
C TYR A 111 5.81 3.53 -8.97
N LEU A 112 4.56 3.67 -8.53
CA LEU A 112 4.20 4.54 -7.40
C LEU A 112 4.90 4.11 -6.13
N TYR A 113 5.02 2.80 -5.90
CA TYR A 113 5.75 2.27 -4.75
C TYR A 113 7.26 2.51 -4.85
N TYR A 114 7.85 2.35 -6.04
CA TYR A 114 9.24 2.71 -6.27
C TYR A 114 9.51 4.18 -5.94
N TRP A 115 8.64 5.09 -6.42
CA TRP A 115 8.75 6.52 -6.15
C TRP A 115 8.63 6.82 -4.65
N HIS A 116 7.67 6.21 -3.98
CA HIS A 116 7.48 6.34 -2.54
C HIS A 116 8.73 5.91 -1.75
N CYS A 117 9.31 4.76 -2.08
CA CYS A 117 10.56 4.30 -1.48
C CYS A 117 11.72 5.26 -1.75
N TRP A 118 11.88 5.70 -3.00
CA TRP A 118 12.94 6.59 -3.43
C TRP A 118 12.91 7.93 -2.70
N GLU A 119 11.73 8.52 -2.54
CA GLU A 119 11.52 9.78 -1.83
C GLU A 119 11.89 9.67 -0.35
N HIS A 120 11.35 8.67 0.36
CA HIS A 120 11.60 8.47 1.79
C HIS A 120 13.05 8.13 2.10
N ILE A 121 13.68 7.27 1.29
CA ILE A 121 15.11 6.96 1.44
C ILE A 121 15.95 8.20 1.14
N GLY A 122 15.57 8.99 0.13
CA GLY A 122 16.23 10.25 -0.20
C GLY A 122 16.14 11.29 0.91
N GLU A 123 14.98 11.44 1.54
CA GLU A 123 14.77 12.31 2.71
C GLU A 123 15.64 11.87 3.88
N MET A 124 15.68 10.57 4.16
CA MET A 124 16.49 10.00 5.23
C MET A 124 17.98 10.25 5.00
N LYS A 125 18.48 10.09 3.76
CA LYS A 125 19.87 10.38 3.40
C LYS A 125 20.23 11.87 3.57
N ARG A 126 19.29 12.78 3.31
CA ARG A 126 19.49 14.23 3.51
C ARG A 126 19.47 14.62 4.99
N SER A 127 18.73 13.89 5.81
CA SER A 127 18.65 14.12 7.26
C SER A 127 19.87 13.56 7.98
N ASN A 128 21.05 14.03 7.66
CA ASN A 128 22.36 13.58 8.17
C ASN A 128 22.56 13.86 9.69
N ARG A 129 21.49 14.10 10.46
CA ARG A 129 21.53 14.47 11.88
C ARG A 129 21.24 13.31 12.84
N MET A 130 20.87 12.15 12.32
CA MET A 130 20.51 10.99 13.15
C MET A 130 21.68 10.02 13.23
N ASP A 131 21.83 9.42 14.42
CA ASP A 131 22.70 8.26 14.61
C ASP A 131 22.28 7.12 13.67
N PRO A 132 23.23 6.34 13.11
CA PRO A 132 22.92 5.22 12.20
C PRO A 132 21.87 4.24 12.71
N ALA A 133 21.90 3.92 14.01
CA ALA A 133 20.90 3.02 14.62
C ALA A 133 19.49 3.66 14.66
N ALA A 134 19.41 4.98 14.91
CA ALA A 134 18.15 5.71 14.86
C ALA A 134 17.61 5.81 13.43
N GLN A 135 18.48 5.96 12.43
CA GLN A 135 18.08 5.95 11.02
C GLN A 135 17.50 4.58 10.59
N GLU A 136 18.14 3.49 11.00
CA GLU A 136 17.64 2.14 10.72
C GLU A 136 16.25 1.91 11.32
N THR A 137 16.06 2.33 12.57
CA THR A 137 14.77 2.21 13.26
C THR A 137 13.70 3.04 12.56
N ALA A 138 13.99 4.30 12.23
CA ALA A 138 13.08 5.18 11.53
C ALA A 138 12.70 4.65 10.13
N LEU A 139 13.64 4.05 9.38
CA LEU A 139 13.36 3.40 8.09
C LEU A 139 12.44 2.19 8.24
N LYS A 140 12.66 1.35 9.25
CA LYS A 140 11.79 0.21 9.53
C LYS A 140 10.38 0.63 9.96
N GLU A 141 10.28 1.70 10.73
CA GLU A 141 8.99 2.23 11.19
C GLU A 141 8.20 2.92 10.09
N SER A 142 8.87 3.71 9.23
CA SER A 142 8.21 4.40 8.12
C SER A 142 7.89 3.48 6.95
N GLY A 143 8.73 2.48 6.72
CA GLY A 143 8.58 1.48 5.67
C GLY A 143 7.83 0.22 6.11
N GLY A 144 8.10 -0.87 5.40
CA GLY A 144 7.52 -2.19 5.68
C GLY A 144 6.06 -2.31 5.27
N VAL A 145 5.30 -3.07 6.04
CA VAL A 145 3.90 -3.40 5.74
C VAL A 145 3.03 -3.31 6.98
N GLN A 146 1.72 -3.17 6.77
CA GLN A 146 0.72 -3.18 7.84
C GLN A 146 -0.11 -4.47 7.79
N PRO A 147 0.22 -5.50 8.60
CA PRO A 147 -0.42 -6.80 8.53
C PRO A 147 -1.93 -6.77 8.84
N TYR A 148 -2.39 -5.83 9.68
CA TYR A 148 -3.81 -5.73 10.02
C TYR A 148 -4.70 -5.42 8.80
N VAL A 149 -4.16 -4.81 7.75
CA VAL A 149 -4.87 -4.50 6.52
C VAL A 149 -5.39 -5.77 5.84
N ILE A 150 -4.71 -6.91 6.02
CA ILE A 150 -5.18 -8.21 5.52
C ILE A 150 -6.53 -8.56 6.13
N TRP A 151 -6.69 -8.37 7.43
CA TRP A 151 -7.96 -8.62 8.13
C TRP A 151 -9.07 -7.66 7.68
N VAL A 152 -8.72 -6.40 7.44
CA VAL A 152 -9.65 -5.44 6.83
C VAL A 152 -10.12 -5.96 5.47
N GLY A 153 -9.21 -6.45 4.63
CA GLY A 153 -9.54 -7.06 3.34
C GLY A 153 -10.44 -8.28 3.46
N VAL A 154 -10.18 -9.16 4.44
CA VAL A 154 -11.02 -10.32 4.71
C VAL A 154 -12.46 -9.90 5.08
N VAL A 155 -12.61 -8.90 5.94
CA VAL A 155 -13.94 -8.37 6.31
C VAL A 155 -14.67 -7.82 5.09
N PHE A 156 -14.02 -6.99 4.27
CA PHE A 156 -14.60 -6.49 3.02
C PHE A 156 -15.03 -7.62 2.08
N TYR A 157 -14.22 -8.65 1.95
CA TYR A 157 -14.53 -9.80 1.10
C TYR A 157 -15.73 -10.58 1.62
N LEU A 158 -15.83 -10.79 2.94
CA LEU A 158 -16.98 -11.45 3.55
C LEU A 158 -18.28 -10.65 3.37
N ILE A 159 -18.22 -9.32 3.53
CA ILE A 159 -19.37 -8.44 3.27
C ILE A 159 -19.79 -8.54 1.81
N PHE A 160 -18.84 -8.52 0.89
CA PHE A 160 -19.10 -8.65 -0.54
C PHE A 160 -19.78 -9.99 -0.88
N LEU A 161 -19.27 -11.10 -0.34
CA LEU A 161 -19.90 -12.42 -0.51
C LEU A 161 -21.31 -12.47 0.08
N ALA A 162 -21.52 -11.93 1.27
CA ALA A 162 -22.83 -11.87 1.88
C ALA A 162 -23.83 -11.06 1.03
N THR A 163 -23.36 -9.95 0.46
CA THR A 163 -24.18 -9.12 -0.45
C THR A 163 -24.52 -9.88 -1.73
N LEU A 164 -23.57 -10.62 -2.32
CA LEU A 164 -23.82 -11.43 -3.50
C LEU A 164 -24.84 -12.55 -3.20
N VAL A 165 -24.69 -13.26 -2.08
CA VAL A 165 -25.63 -14.30 -1.67
C VAL A 165 -27.04 -13.71 -1.49
N LYS A 166 -27.14 -12.56 -0.83
CA LYS A 166 -28.42 -11.87 -0.67
C LYS A 166 -29.03 -11.46 -2.01
N MET A 167 -28.24 -10.91 -2.93
CA MET A 167 -28.69 -10.52 -4.28
C MET A 167 -29.21 -11.72 -5.08
N VAL A 168 -28.55 -12.88 -4.94
CA VAL A 168 -28.99 -14.12 -5.62
C VAL A 168 -30.28 -14.66 -5.02
N GLN A 169 -30.47 -14.54 -3.68
CA GLN A 169 -31.66 -15.04 -2.98
C GLN A 169 -32.89 -14.12 -3.15
N GLU A 170 -32.70 -12.82 -3.16
CA GLU A 170 -33.79 -11.84 -3.17
C GLU A 170 -34.08 -11.26 -4.56
N GLY A 171 -33.23 -11.57 -5.56
CA GLY A 171 -33.24 -10.92 -6.88
C GLY A 171 -32.61 -9.52 -6.85
N PRO A 172 -32.42 -8.89 -8.02
CA PRO A 172 -31.94 -7.51 -8.09
C PRO A 172 -32.94 -6.58 -7.38
N PRO A 173 -32.49 -5.55 -6.64
CA PRO A 173 -33.39 -4.58 -6.02
C PRO A 173 -34.27 -3.95 -7.10
N ASP A 174 -35.59 -3.93 -6.86
CA ASP A 174 -36.57 -3.28 -7.75
C ASP A 174 -36.19 -1.78 -7.87
N VAL A 175 -35.61 -1.42 -9.00
CA VAL A 175 -35.17 -0.05 -9.29
C VAL A 175 -36.37 0.93 -9.39
N ASP A 176 -37.60 0.38 -9.57
CA ASP A 176 -38.83 1.14 -9.73
C ASP A 176 -39.60 1.39 -8.41
N GLN A 177 -39.10 0.94 -7.26
CA GLN A 177 -39.77 1.30 -6.00
C GLN A 177 -39.30 2.71 -5.54
N PRO A 178 -40.22 3.72 -5.50
CA PRO A 178 -39.88 5.01 -4.95
C PRO A 178 -39.49 4.85 -3.50
N LEU A 179 -38.31 5.35 -3.14
CA LEU A 179 -37.75 5.40 -1.79
C LEU A 179 -38.81 5.90 -0.81
N GLY A 180 -39.41 5.03 -0.03
CA GLY A 180 -40.33 5.44 1.02
C GLY A 180 -41.65 4.67 1.16
N ARG A 181 -41.98 3.68 0.34
CA ARG A 181 -43.17 2.86 0.59
C ARG A 181 -42.79 1.56 1.34
N PRO A 182 -43.23 1.36 2.59
CA PRO A 182 -43.04 0.08 3.25
C PRO A 182 -43.85 -1.01 2.54
N ALA A 183 -43.23 -2.17 2.25
CA ALA A 183 -43.76 -3.30 1.49
C ALA A 183 -45.14 -3.82 1.97
N LYS A 184 -45.59 -3.43 3.14
CA LYS A 184 -46.91 -3.80 3.69
C LYS A 184 -48.12 -3.08 3.03
N GLN A 185 -47.93 -2.02 2.27
CA GLN A 185 -49.05 -1.30 1.64
C GLN A 185 -49.41 -1.80 0.24
N ALA A 186 -48.54 -2.54 -0.43
CA ALA A 186 -48.81 -3.11 -1.75
C ALA A 186 -49.79 -4.30 -1.73
N ALA A 187 -49.92 -4.99 -0.58
CA ALA A 187 -50.80 -6.15 -0.41
C ALA A 187 -52.26 -5.79 -0.09
N MET A 188 -52.59 -4.50 -0.02
CA MET A 188 -53.92 -4.04 0.43
C MET A 188 -54.70 -3.27 -0.65
N GLN A 189 -54.37 -3.39 -1.94
CA GLN A 189 -55.21 -2.85 -3.00
C GLN A 189 -56.26 -3.90 -3.37
N PRO A 190 -57.57 -3.65 -3.11
CA PRO A 190 -58.64 -4.52 -3.60
C PRO A 190 -58.69 -4.40 -5.13
N GLN A 191 -58.63 -5.56 -5.78
CA GLN A 191 -58.86 -5.65 -7.22
C GLN A 191 -60.35 -5.27 -7.44
N ALA A 192 -60.57 -4.16 -8.13
CA ALA A 192 -61.84 -3.76 -8.67
C ALA A 192 -62.06 -4.25 -10.09
#